data_97b6416308a2fe89837f8d4c6b9ac4ff
#
_entry.id   97b6416308a2fe89837f8d4c6b9ac4ff
#
_cell.length_a   1.000
_cell.length_b   1.000
_cell.length_c   1.000
_cell.angle_alpha   90.00
_cell.angle_beta   90.00
_cell.angle_gamma   90.00
#
_symmetry.space_group_name_H-M   'P 1'
#
loop_
_entity.id
_entity.type
_entity.pdbx_description
1 polymer ?
#
loop_
_entity_poly.entity_id
_entity_poly.type
_entity_poly.pdbx_seq_one_letter_code
_entity_poly.pdbx_strand_id
1 'polypeptide(L)'
;MTTSLRQKAQTPEEITDLFVQRLNERDADGMAELYAPDAVMAFPPGQTTIGRDAIRAVLAQFAAHASLPVPQEESLPAVRYGDLALASTPSKDGTGVRVQVTQRQPDGSWLRIIDRPESRPPGDAKTP
;
A
#
# COMPACT_ATOMS: atom_id res chain seq x y z
N MET A 1 23.98 -5.69 -12.93
CA MET A 1 23.61 -5.45 -12.21
C MET A 1 22.93 -6.10 -11.41
N THR A 2 22.78 -5.85 -10.63
CA THR A 2 22.19 -6.60 -9.75
C THR A 2 20.82 -6.36 -9.65
N THR A 3 20.06 -7.26 -9.88
CA THR A 3 18.69 -7.17 -9.60
C THR A 3 18.52 -7.05 -8.15
N SER A 4 17.75 -6.13 -7.79
CA SER A 4 17.43 -5.99 -6.42
C SER A 4 16.70 -7.22 -5.95
N LEU A 5 17.24 -7.80 -4.91
CA LEU A 5 16.60 -8.94 -4.28
C LEU A 5 15.84 -8.45 -3.06
N ARG A 6 14.90 -7.54 -3.28
CA ARG A 6 14.09 -7.04 -2.18
C ARG A 6 13.23 -8.16 -1.61
N GLN A 7 13.07 -8.13 -0.32
CA GLN A 7 12.25 -9.09 0.39
C GLN A 7 10.80 -9.00 -0.10
N LYS A 8 10.20 -10.16 -0.37
CA LYS A 8 8.79 -10.23 -0.72
C LYS A 8 7.97 -10.49 0.52
N ALA A 9 6.75 -10.00 0.53
CA ALA A 9 5.86 -10.20 1.66
C ALA A 9 5.38 -11.65 1.67
N GLN A 10 5.51 -12.29 2.81
CA GLN A 10 5.08 -13.68 2.99
C GLN A 10 3.69 -13.75 3.62
N THR A 11 3.17 -12.63 4.11
CA THR A 11 1.81 -12.53 4.64
C THR A 11 1.24 -11.20 4.18
N PRO A 12 -0.10 -11.07 4.14
CA PRO A 12 -0.71 -9.79 3.81
C PRO A 12 -0.28 -8.66 4.73
N GLU A 13 -0.13 -8.96 6.02
CA GLU A 13 0.26 -7.94 7.00
C GLU A 13 1.67 -7.41 6.74
N GLU A 14 2.56 -8.27 6.27
CA GLU A 14 3.94 -7.88 6.04
C GLU A 14 4.09 -6.83 4.94
N ILE A 15 3.11 -6.75 4.03
CA ILE A 15 3.17 -5.75 2.97
C ILE A 15 3.25 -4.35 3.55
N THR A 16 2.43 -4.05 4.56
CA THR A 16 2.44 -2.73 5.18
C THR A 16 3.78 -2.43 5.84
N ASP A 17 4.37 -3.41 6.50
CA ASP A 17 5.68 -3.20 7.13
C ASP A 17 6.75 -2.88 6.09
N LEU A 18 6.75 -3.64 5.00
CA LEU A 18 7.71 -3.40 3.92
C LEU A 18 7.46 -2.07 3.23
N PHE A 19 6.19 -1.70 3.07
CA PHE A 19 5.84 -0.42 2.46
C PHE A 19 6.42 0.74 3.27
N VAL A 20 6.22 0.74 4.58
CA VAL A 20 6.74 1.80 5.44
C VAL A 20 8.27 1.83 5.41
N GLN A 21 8.90 0.66 5.47
CA GLN A 21 10.35 0.57 5.41
C GLN A 21 10.89 1.19 4.12
N ARG A 22 10.30 0.84 3.00
CA ARG A 22 10.73 1.33 1.69
C ARG A 22 10.42 2.81 1.50
N LEU A 23 9.29 3.27 2.05
CA LEU A 23 8.99 4.69 2.05
C LEU A 23 10.05 5.48 2.81
N ASN A 24 10.45 4.98 3.97
CA ASN A 24 11.47 5.65 4.77
C ASN A 24 12.82 5.70 4.07
N GLU A 25 13.05 4.82 3.13
CA GLU A 25 14.24 4.81 2.28
C GLU A 25 14.04 5.60 0.99
N ARG A 26 12.86 6.17 0.77
CA ARG A 26 12.46 6.85 -0.46
C ARG A 26 12.63 5.95 -1.68
N ASP A 27 12.36 4.66 -1.50
CA ASP A 27 12.56 3.64 -2.52
C ASP A 27 11.25 3.40 -3.26
N ALA A 28 10.94 4.29 -4.21
CA ALA A 28 9.68 4.20 -4.96
C ALA A 28 9.59 2.90 -5.75
N ASP A 29 10.68 2.44 -6.33
CA ASP A 29 10.69 1.17 -7.05
C ASP A 29 10.32 0.02 -6.11
N GLY A 30 10.90 0.00 -4.91
CA GLY A 30 10.61 -1.03 -3.93
C GLY A 30 9.18 -0.97 -3.44
N MET A 31 8.65 0.24 -3.27
CA MET A 31 7.25 0.39 -2.87
C MET A 31 6.32 -0.18 -3.96
N ALA A 32 6.62 0.14 -5.22
CA ALA A 32 5.80 -0.33 -6.34
C ALA A 32 5.85 -1.85 -6.50
N GLU A 33 6.95 -2.48 -6.13
CA GLU A 33 7.06 -3.94 -6.20
C GLU A 33 6.08 -4.65 -5.27
N LEU A 34 5.47 -3.95 -4.34
CA LEU A 34 4.46 -4.52 -3.45
C LEU A 34 3.07 -4.57 -4.09
N TYR A 35 2.94 -4.07 -5.31
CA TYR A 35 1.69 -4.05 -6.06
C TYR A 35 1.75 -5.01 -7.24
N ALA A 36 0.61 -5.63 -7.56
CA ALA A 36 0.52 -6.46 -8.75
C ALA A 36 0.70 -5.62 -10.01
N PRO A 37 1.12 -6.22 -11.12
CA PRO A 37 1.32 -5.45 -12.35
C PRO A 37 0.09 -4.68 -12.83
N ASP A 38 -1.12 -5.17 -12.53
CA ASP A 38 -2.37 -4.55 -12.94
C ASP A 38 -3.15 -3.98 -11.76
N ALA A 39 -2.50 -3.71 -10.64
CA ALA A 39 -3.15 -3.21 -9.45
C ALA A 39 -3.86 -1.89 -9.69
N VAL A 40 -4.86 -1.62 -8.85
CA VAL A 40 -5.63 -0.38 -8.91
C VAL A 40 -5.49 0.35 -7.58
N MET A 41 -5.12 1.61 -7.64
CA MET A 41 -4.99 2.46 -6.46
C MET A 41 -6.04 3.56 -6.53
N ALA A 42 -6.82 3.73 -5.47
CA ALA A 42 -7.84 4.78 -5.39
C ALA A 42 -7.18 6.08 -4.92
N PHE A 43 -6.40 6.69 -5.79
CA PHE A 43 -5.66 7.91 -5.49
C PHE A 43 -5.13 8.48 -6.83
N PRO A 44 -5.04 9.80 -7.01
CA PRO A 44 -5.41 10.90 -6.09
C PRO A 44 -6.91 10.92 -5.76
N PRO A 45 -7.31 11.75 -4.80
CA PRO A 45 -8.73 11.79 -4.40
C PRO A 45 -9.67 11.95 -5.59
N GLY A 46 -10.69 11.10 -5.64
CA GLY A 46 -11.66 11.11 -6.72
C GLY A 46 -11.20 10.45 -8.00
N GLN A 47 -10.01 9.85 -8.01
CA GLN A 47 -9.44 9.24 -9.20
C GLN A 47 -8.96 7.84 -8.90
N THR A 48 -8.59 7.09 -9.94
CA THR A 48 -7.92 5.82 -9.78
C THR A 48 -6.66 5.82 -10.62
N THR A 49 -5.64 5.15 -10.12
CA THR A 49 -4.38 4.93 -10.83
C THR A 49 -4.28 3.44 -11.10
N ILE A 50 -4.09 3.07 -12.35
CA ILE A 50 -4.13 1.68 -12.75
C ILE A 50 -2.77 1.24 -13.29
N GLY A 51 -2.28 0.12 -12.74
CA GLY A 51 -1.03 -0.48 -13.17
C GLY A 51 0.15 -0.07 -12.34
N ARG A 52 1.07 -1.00 -12.18
CA ARG A 52 2.23 -0.80 -11.32
C ARG A 52 3.06 0.42 -11.73
N ASP A 53 3.26 0.62 -13.04
CA ASP A 53 4.10 1.72 -13.50
C ASP A 53 3.49 3.08 -13.15
N ALA A 54 2.18 3.22 -13.34
CA ALA A 54 1.49 4.47 -12.98
C ALA A 54 1.49 4.65 -11.46
N ILE A 55 1.28 3.57 -10.72
CA ILE A 55 1.33 3.62 -9.27
C ILE A 55 2.72 4.04 -8.80
N ARG A 56 3.76 3.51 -9.44
CA ARG A 56 5.13 3.89 -9.09
C ARG A 56 5.34 5.40 -9.22
N ALA A 57 4.82 6.00 -10.27
CA ALA A 57 4.96 7.44 -10.45
C ALA A 57 4.29 8.22 -9.31
N VAL A 58 3.11 7.78 -8.89
CA VAL A 58 2.42 8.38 -7.75
C VAL A 58 3.24 8.21 -6.47
N LEU A 59 3.76 7.00 -6.25
CA LEU A 59 4.55 6.72 -5.05
C LEU A 59 5.84 7.51 -5.03
N ALA A 60 6.45 7.75 -6.18
CA ALA A 60 7.67 8.56 -6.27
C ALA A 60 7.40 9.99 -5.81
N GLN A 61 6.29 10.57 -6.21
CA GLN A 61 5.91 11.90 -5.76
C GLN A 61 5.62 11.91 -4.26
N PHE A 62 4.91 10.91 -3.79
CA PHE A 62 4.61 10.79 -2.38
C PHE A 62 5.89 10.69 -1.56
N ALA A 63 6.81 9.82 -1.96
CA ALA A 63 8.06 9.64 -1.23
C ALA A 63 8.93 10.89 -1.27
N ALA A 64 8.89 11.65 -2.36
CA ALA A 64 9.69 12.85 -2.48
C ALA A 64 9.25 13.95 -1.54
N HIS A 65 7.94 14.00 -1.22
CA HIS A 65 7.38 15.07 -0.42
C HIS A 65 7.01 14.65 1.00
N ALA A 66 7.19 13.39 1.36
CA ALA A 66 6.84 12.91 2.68
C ALA A 66 7.82 13.40 3.73
N SER A 67 7.30 13.67 4.92
CA SER A 67 8.15 13.95 6.08
C SER A 67 8.58 12.62 6.68
N LEU A 68 9.84 12.31 6.56
CA LEU A 68 10.37 11.01 6.98
C LEU A 68 11.26 11.16 8.19
N PRO A 69 11.38 10.11 9.01
CA PRO A 69 10.74 8.81 8.85
C PRO A 69 9.29 8.82 9.35
N VAL A 70 8.48 7.94 8.77
CA VAL A 70 7.17 7.66 9.34
C VAL A 70 7.29 6.42 10.23
N PRO A 71 6.53 6.35 11.32
CA PRO A 71 6.60 5.19 12.20
C PRO A 71 5.89 3.99 11.56
N GLN A 72 6.27 2.81 12.02
CA GLN A 72 5.53 1.61 11.66
C GLN A 72 4.12 1.72 12.21
N GLU A 73 3.17 1.20 11.45
CA GLU A 73 1.76 1.25 11.81
C GLU A 73 1.28 -0.15 12.13
N GLU A 74 0.35 -0.22 13.08
CA GLU A 74 -0.22 -1.48 13.47
C GLU A 74 -1.41 -1.79 12.59
N SER A 75 -1.28 -2.83 11.77
CA SER A 75 -2.40 -3.30 10.97
C SER A 75 -3.23 -4.29 11.77
N LEU A 76 -4.52 -4.32 11.49
CA LEU A 76 -5.37 -5.37 12.02
C LEU A 76 -5.02 -6.67 11.33
N PRO A 77 -5.28 -7.82 11.97
CA PRO A 77 -5.09 -9.10 11.28
C PRO A 77 -5.91 -9.12 9.99
N ALA A 78 -5.30 -9.59 8.90
CA ALA A 78 -5.97 -9.61 7.62
C ALA A 78 -7.12 -10.61 7.62
N VAL A 79 -8.19 -10.28 6.92
CA VAL A 79 -9.31 -11.19 6.72
C VAL A 79 -9.04 -11.93 5.41
N ARG A 80 -8.98 -13.24 5.48
CA ARG A 80 -8.56 -14.06 4.33
C ARG A 80 -9.71 -14.79 3.68
N TYR A 81 -9.64 -14.90 2.37
CA TYR A 81 -10.60 -15.68 1.60
C TYR A 81 -9.81 -16.32 0.44
N GLY A 82 -9.39 -17.59 0.63
CA GLY A 82 -8.55 -18.25 -0.36
C GLY A 82 -7.24 -17.49 -0.58
N ASP A 83 -6.97 -17.14 -1.82
CA ASP A 83 -5.77 -16.40 -2.16
C ASP A 83 -5.95 -14.89 -2.08
N LEU A 84 -7.04 -14.43 -1.50
CA LEU A 84 -7.30 -13.01 -1.29
C LEU A 84 -7.29 -12.70 0.19
N ALA A 85 -6.95 -11.45 0.51
CA ALA A 85 -7.04 -10.98 1.89
C ALA A 85 -7.38 -9.51 1.90
N LEU A 86 -8.15 -9.09 2.90
CA LEU A 86 -8.45 -7.69 3.15
C LEU A 86 -7.56 -7.25 4.30
N ALA A 87 -6.71 -6.29 4.03
CA ALA A 87 -5.83 -5.70 5.03
C ALA A 87 -6.40 -4.35 5.46
N SER A 88 -6.27 -4.04 6.74
CA SER A 88 -6.81 -2.79 7.29
C SER A 88 -5.84 -2.20 8.28
N THR A 89 -5.62 -0.88 8.18
CA THR A 89 -4.73 -0.16 9.07
C THR A 89 -5.46 1.08 9.58
N PRO A 90 -5.92 1.06 10.84
CA PRO A 90 -6.61 2.23 11.40
C PRO A 90 -5.67 3.42 11.51
N SER A 91 -6.20 4.63 11.30
CA SER A 91 -5.42 5.83 11.52
C SER A 91 -5.22 6.02 13.02
N LYS A 92 -4.13 6.69 13.39
CA LYS A 92 -3.79 6.88 14.80
C LYS A 92 -4.82 7.72 15.55
N ASP A 93 -5.45 8.65 14.85
CA ASP A 93 -6.44 9.53 15.47
C ASP A 93 -7.83 8.94 15.48
N GLY A 94 -8.00 7.72 14.98
CA GLY A 94 -9.29 7.03 15.01
C GLY A 94 -10.31 7.55 13.99
N THR A 95 -9.89 8.41 13.06
CA THR A 95 -10.85 9.02 12.13
C THR A 95 -11.12 8.17 10.90
N GLY A 96 -10.39 7.10 10.67
CA GLY A 96 -10.61 6.29 9.50
C GLY A 96 -9.71 5.08 9.46
N VAL A 97 -9.78 4.35 8.35
CA VAL A 97 -9.00 3.14 8.16
C VAL A 97 -8.58 3.07 6.69
N ARG A 98 -7.32 2.73 6.45
CA ARG A 98 -6.84 2.44 5.10
C ARG A 98 -7.03 0.96 4.85
N VAL A 99 -7.45 0.61 3.65
CA VAL A 99 -7.72 -0.77 3.31
C VAL A 99 -7.07 -1.14 2.00
N GLN A 100 -6.66 -2.39 1.91
CA GLN A 100 -6.11 -2.95 0.68
C GLN A 100 -6.64 -4.35 0.51
N VAL A 101 -6.85 -4.74 -0.74
CA VAL A 101 -7.06 -6.14 -1.07
C VAL A 101 -5.75 -6.66 -1.61
N THR A 102 -5.31 -7.79 -1.07
CA THR A 102 -4.06 -8.42 -1.47
C THR A 102 -4.33 -9.80 -2.02
N GLN A 103 -3.43 -10.29 -2.84
CA GLN A 103 -3.58 -11.57 -3.50
C GLN A 103 -2.29 -12.37 -3.37
N ARG A 104 -2.43 -13.64 -3.02
CA ARG A 104 -1.29 -14.53 -2.95
C ARG A 104 -0.87 -14.92 -4.36
N GLN A 105 0.43 -14.84 -4.60
CA GLN A 105 1.03 -15.15 -5.89
C GLN A 105 1.43 -16.62 -5.95
N PRO A 106 1.71 -17.14 -7.17
CA PRO A 106 2.10 -18.55 -7.30
C PRO A 106 3.32 -18.95 -6.47
N ASP A 107 4.22 -17.99 -6.19
CA ASP A 107 5.41 -18.28 -5.36
C ASP A 107 5.13 -18.18 -3.85
N GLY A 108 3.87 -17.94 -3.48
CA GLY A 108 3.47 -17.83 -2.08
C GLY A 108 3.59 -16.46 -1.48
N SER A 109 4.17 -15.50 -2.19
CA SER A 109 4.23 -14.13 -1.71
C SER A 109 2.89 -13.42 -1.96
N TRP A 110 2.75 -12.24 -1.35
CA TRP A 110 1.50 -11.47 -1.43
C TRP A 110 1.76 -10.12 -2.07
N LEU A 111 0.83 -9.67 -2.90
CA LEU A 111 0.88 -8.34 -3.54
C LEU A 111 -0.45 -7.65 -3.36
N ARG A 112 -0.43 -6.32 -3.33
CA ARG A 112 -1.64 -5.51 -3.33
C ARG A 112 -2.24 -5.51 -4.73
N ILE A 113 -3.56 -5.74 -4.82
CA ILE A 113 -4.28 -5.63 -6.09
C ILE A 113 -5.23 -4.45 -6.11
N ILE A 114 -5.75 -4.05 -4.94
CA ILE A 114 -6.57 -2.85 -4.81
C ILE A 114 -6.09 -2.11 -3.57
N ASP A 115 -5.87 -0.81 -3.70
CA ASP A 115 -5.38 0.00 -2.59
C ASP A 115 -6.23 1.25 -2.45
N ARG A 116 -6.79 1.44 -1.25
CA ARG A 116 -7.42 2.70 -0.87
C ARG A 116 -6.57 3.31 0.23
N PRO A 117 -5.63 4.18 -0.14
CA PRO A 117 -4.65 4.70 0.82
C PRO A 117 -5.19 5.80 1.72
N GLU A 118 -6.35 6.37 1.38
CA GLU A 118 -6.92 7.42 2.20
C GLU A 118 -7.65 6.82 3.38
N SER A 119 -7.38 7.34 4.57
CA SER A 119 -7.94 6.78 5.78
C SER A 119 -9.21 7.49 6.23
N ARG A 120 -9.54 8.63 5.64
CA ARG A 120 -10.72 9.38 6.06
C ARG A 120 -11.93 9.05 5.21
N PRO A 121 -13.12 9.03 5.80
CA PRO A 121 -14.33 8.86 5.01
C PRO A 121 -14.47 10.01 4.00
N PRO A 122 -14.98 9.74 2.80
CA PRO A 122 -15.11 10.80 1.80
C PRO A 122 -15.92 12.01 2.26
N GLY A 123 -16.91 11.80 3.11
CA GLY A 123 -17.75 12.89 3.58
C GLY A 123 -17.02 13.94 4.38
N ASP A 124 -15.94 13.55 5.07
CA ASP A 124 -15.18 14.49 5.89
C ASP A 124 -14.56 15.59 5.05
N ALA A 125 -14.13 15.26 3.85
CA ALA A 125 -13.49 16.23 2.99
C ALA A 125 -14.45 17.29 2.48
N LYS A 126 -15.74 17.03 2.58
CA LYS A 126 -16.75 17.95 2.08
C LYS A 126 -17.38 18.80 3.15
N THR A 127 -16.99 18.58 4.36
CA THR A 127 -17.59 19.35 5.43
C THR A 127 -17.23 20.80 5.23
N PRO A 128 -18.20 21.66 5.04
CA PRO A 128 -17.93 23.06 4.87
C PRO A 128 -17.32 23.67 6.10
#